data_d233e10f83d97503289a438a510571a8
#
_entry.id   d233e10f83d97503289a438a510571a8
#
_cell.length_a   1.000
_cell.length_b   1.000
_cell.length_c   1.000
_cell.angle_alpha   90.00
_cell.angle_beta   90.00
_cell.angle_gamma   90.00
#
_symmetry.space_group_name_H-M   'P 1'
#
loop_
_entity.id
_entity.type
_entity.pdbx_description
1 polymer ?
#
loop_
_entity_poly.entity_id
_entity_poly.type
_entity_poly.pdbx_seq_one_letter_code
_entity_poly.pdbx_strand_id
1 'polypeptide(L)'
;IIPFLMRTAMIYWLGMEYVGLNSLFTSVLSVLNLAELGVGSAMTFSMYKPIAEQDTTRICALMRLYKIYYRIVGAVILVAGLVIIPVLPMLVKKDLPPDVNLYVLYLINLLTTVVSYWLFAYKNCLLFAHQRNDIGDKIGYVINTVKYGVQLAVLYFMRDYYAYIIVALLSGVVSNIVTAIVVDKLYPQYKAMGKLPKEDVQIINKRIKDLFTSKIGSVVYDSADTLVISAFLGLTALAKYQNYFFVMNTIFGFVTLITSSSLAGIGNSLVTESEEKNYKDLRKFTFLLSWLSAFCICCFACLYQPFM
;
A
#
# COMPACT_ATOMS: atom_id res chain seq x y z
N ILE A 1 5.60 -2.48 -15.35
CA ILE A 1 6.37 -3.51 -16.06
C ILE A 1 7.24 -4.31 -15.08
N ILE A 2 8.08 -3.67 -14.23
CA ILE A 2 9.01 -4.40 -13.33
C ILE A 2 8.31 -5.43 -12.43
N PRO A 3 7.20 -5.11 -11.70
CA PRO A 3 6.52 -6.10 -10.88
C PRO A 3 6.00 -7.32 -11.67
N PHE A 4 5.60 -7.11 -12.93
CA PHE A 4 5.21 -8.21 -13.82
C PHE A 4 6.39 -9.13 -14.14
N LEU A 5 7.54 -8.54 -14.53
CA LEU A 5 8.77 -9.30 -14.79
C LEU A 5 9.23 -10.09 -13.55
N MET A 6 9.16 -9.48 -12.36
CA MET A 6 9.50 -10.16 -11.10
C MET A 6 8.58 -11.35 -10.81
N ARG A 7 7.28 -11.18 -11.09
CA ARG A 7 6.31 -12.26 -10.93
C ARG A 7 6.58 -13.41 -11.91
N THR A 8 6.86 -13.10 -13.18
CA THR A 8 7.23 -14.08 -14.19
C THR A 8 8.53 -14.80 -13.81
N ALA A 9 9.53 -14.07 -13.35
CA ALA A 9 10.79 -14.63 -12.85
C ALA A 9 10.58 -15.58 -11.67
N MET A 10 9.71 -15.20 -10.71
CA MET A 10 9.37 -16.04 -9.57
C MET A 10 8.69 -17.34 -10.01
N ILE A 11 7.75 -17.29 -10.97
CA ILE A 11 7.08 -18.48 -11.51
C ILE A 11 8.11 -19.40 -12.19
N TYR A 12 9.02 -18.83 -12.96
CA TYR A 12 9.98 -19.60 -13.76
C TYR A 12 11.06 -20.28 -12.92
N TRP A 13 11.57 -19.62 -11.88
CA TRP A 13 12.69 -20.12 -11.07
C TRP A 13 12.28 -20.82 -9.78
N LEU A 14 11.15 -20.46 -9.18
CA LEU A 14 10.67 -21.05 -7.94
C LEU A 14 9.41 -21.91 -8.15
N GLY A 15 8.42 -21.43 -8.91
CA GLY A 15 7.16 -22.12 -9.12
C GLY A 15 5.94 -21.26 -8.80
N MET A 16 4.76 -21.75 -9.21
CA MET A 16 3.49 -21.03 -9.00
C MET A 16 3.08 -20.97 -7.52
N GLU A 17 3.41 -21.98 -6.75
CA GLU A 17 3.07 -22.12 -5.33
C GLU A 17 3.64 -20.94 -4.52
N TYR A 18 4.86 -20.50 -4.84
CA TYR A 18 5.50 -19.35 -4.17
C TYR A 18 4.79 -18.03 -4.47
N VAL A 19 4.28 -17.86 -5.69
CA VAL A 19 3.49 -16.69 -6.06
C VAL A 19 2.16 -16.68 -5.33
N GLY A 20 1.51 -17.85 -5.20
CA GLY A 20 0.30 -18.01 -4.41
C GLY A 20 0.53 -17.69 -2.94
N LEU A 21 1.62 -18.21 -2.36
CA LEU A 21 2.01 -17.99 -0.97
C LEU A 21 2.30 -16.50 -0.69
N ASN A 22 3.03 -15.85 -1.59
CA ASN A 22 3.30 -14.40 -1.49
C ASN A 22 2.02 -13.57 -1.53
N SER A 23 1.08 -13.93 -2.42
CA SER A 23 -0.21 -13.26 -2.53
C SER A 23 -1.08 -13.47 -1.29
N LEU A 24 -1.09 -14.68 -0.73
CA LEU A 24 -1.79 -14.99 0.51
C LEU A 24 -1.26 -14.14 1.67
N PHE A 25 0.06 -14.13 1.89
CA PHE A 25 0.64 -13.32 2.97
C PHE A 25 0.36 -11.84 2.79
N THR A 26 0.44 -11.32 1.56
CA THR A 26 0.09 -9.93 1.26
C THR A 26 -1.37 -9.63 1.64
N SER A 27 -2.30 -10.52 1.33
CA SER A 27 -3.72 -10.34 1.67
C SER A 27 -3.98 -10.46 3.17
N VAL A 28 -3.37 -11.42 3.87
CA VAL A 28 -3.48 -11.52 5.33
C VAL A 28 -2.95 -10.26 6.01
N LEU A 29 -1.78 -9.77 5.57
CA LEU A 29 -1.19 -8.54 6.11
C LEU A 29 -2.01 -7.29 5.75
N SER A 30 -2.65 -7.24 4.58
CA SER A 30 -3.57 -6.16 4.21
C SER A 30 -4.75 -6.06 5.16
N VAL A 31 -5.30 -7.20 5.59
CA VAL A 31 -6.36 -7.23 6.61
C VAL A 31 -5.83 -6.75 7.97
N LEU A 32 -4.61 -7.14 8.36
CA LEU A 32 -3.99 -6.64 9.60
C LEU A 32 -3.72 -5.13 9.54
N ASN A 33 -3.36 -4.60 8.37
CA ASN A 33 -3.14 -3.17 8.15
C ASN A 33 -4.43 -2.32 8.27
N LEU A 34 -5.61 -2.95 8.45
CA LEU A 34 -6.83 -2.23 8.84
C LEU A 34 -6.60 -1.33 10.06
N ALA A 35 -5.73 -1.73 11.00
CA ALA A 35 -5.41 -0.95 12.19
C ALA A 35 -4.79 0.43 11.86
N GLU A 36 -4.18 0.60 10.69
CA GLU A 36 -3.58 1.89 10.23
C GLU A 36 -4.57 2.76 9.45
N LEU A 37 -5.67 2.18 8.95
CA LEU A 37 -6.59 2.88 8.07
C LEU A 37 -7.11 4.19 8.67
N GLY A 38 -6.83 5.27 7.95
CA GLY A 38 -7.24 6.61 8.33
C GLY A 38 -6.26 7.37 9.23
N VAL A 39 -5.34 6.70 9.95
CA VAL A 39 -4.37 7.40 10.84
C VAL A 39 -3.48 8.34 10.02
N GLY A 40 -2.83 7.85 8.97
CA GLY A 40 -1.97 8.65 8.11
C GLY A 40 -2.69 9.84 7.46
N SER A 41 -3.85 9.60 6.88
CA SER A 41 -4.65 10.64 6.23
C SER A 41 -5.17 11.68 7.22
N ALA A 42 -5.66 11.26 8.40
CA ALA A 42 -6.15 12.17 9.44
C ALA A 42 -5.04 13.07 9.99
N MET A 43 -3.84 12.51 10.18
CA MET A 43 -2.68 13.26 10.68
C MET A 43 -2.18 14.26 9.64
N THR A 44 -2.02 13.86 8.37
CA THR A 44 -1.62 14.75 7.27
C THR A 44 -2.59 15.92 7.14
N PHE A 45 -3.90 15.64 7.13
CA PHE A 45 -4.92 16.69 7.06
C PHE A 45 -4.84 17.65 8.25
N SER A 46 -4.57 17.15 9.46
CA SER A 46 -4.45 17.97 10.66
C SER A 46 -3.21 18.87 10.66
N MET A 47 -2.23 18.59 9.81
CA MET A 47 -1.01 19.41 9.66
C MET A 47 -1.18 20.59 8.71
N TYR A 48 -2.14 20.57 7.77
CA TYR A 48 -2.27 21.66 6.77
C TYR A 48 -2.46 23.03 7.38
N LYS A 49 -3.34 23.17 8.36
CA LYS A 49 -3.59 24.47 9.03
C LYS A 49 -2.37 24.97 9.81
N PRO A 50 -1.75 24.19 10.71
CA PRO A 50 -0.52 24.60 11.40
C PRO A 50 0.64 24.94 10.45
N ILE A 51 0.76 24.27 9.31
CA ILE A 51 1.79 24.57 8.30
C ILE A 51 1.51 25.94 7.66
N ALA A 52 0.26 26.23 7.29
CA ALA A 52 -0.13 27.52 6.72
C ALA A 52 0.07 28.67 7.71
N GLU A 53 -0.15 28.42 9.01
CA GLU A 53 0.03 29.39 10.11
C GLU A 53 1.48 29.43 10.63
N GLN A 54 2.38 28.58 10.11
CA GLN A 54 3.79 28.44 10.56
C GLN A 54 3.93 28.09 12.05
N ASP A 55 2.92 27.43 12.64
CA ASP A 55 2.92 27.02 14.05
C ASP A 55 3.80 25.77 14.25
N THR A 56 5.10 26.02 14.40
CA THR A 56 6.11 24.97 14.62
C THR A 56 5.79 24.11 15.85
N THR A 57 5.27 24.71 16.92
CA THR A 57 4.97 24.03 18.17
C THR A 57 3.87 22.98 17.96
N ARG A 58 2.81 23.37 17.26
CA ARG A 58 1.69 22.47 16.96
C ARG A 58 2.07 21.37 15.99
N ILE A 59 2.90 21.67 14.98
CA ILE A 59 3.44 20.65 14.05
C ILE A 59 4.27 19.61 14.81
N CYS A 60 5.17 20.04 15.68
CA CYS A 60 5.97 19.14 16.52
C CYS A 60 5.11 18.24 17.42
N ALA A 61 4.07 18.79 18.02
CA ALA A 61 3.14 18.04 18.85
C ALA A 61 2.32 17.01 18.05
N LEU A 62 1.88 17.36 16.84
CA LEU A 62 1.24 16.43 15.89
C LEU A 62 2.18 15.30 15.49
N MET A 63 3.43 15.57 15.17
CA MET A 63 4.42 14.54 14.86
C MET A 63 4.65 13.58 16.02
N ARG A 64 4.66 14.10 17.26
CA ARG A 64 4.78 13.26 18.45
C ARG A 64 3.56 12.34 18.59
N LEU A 65 2.36 12.88 18.42
CA LEU A 65 1.11 12.09 18.48
C LEU A 65 1.14 11.00 17.41
N TYR A 66 1.54 11.33 16.18
CA TYR A 66 1.63 10.37 15.08
C TYR A 66 2.64 9.26 15.36
N LYS A 67 3.81 9.61 15.90
CA LYS A 67 4.81 8.62 16.34
C LYS A 67 4.23 7.65 17.37
N ILE A 68 3.42 8.14 18.33
CA ILE A 68 2.77 7.29 19.33
C ILE A 68 1.75 6.38 18.67
N TYR A 69 0.90 6.91 17.79
CA TYR A 69 -0.12 6.12 17.08
C TYR A 69 0.51 5.03 16.23
N TYR A 70 1.58 5.31 15.48
CA TYR A 70 2.26 4.29 14.69
C TYR A 70 2.93 3.21 15.54
N ARG A 71 3.40 3.54 16.73
CA ARG A 71 3.87 2.53 17.67
C ARG A 71 2.75 1.63 18.17
N ILE A 72 1.59 2.21 18.48
CA ILE A 72 0.40 1.45 18.89
C ILE A 72 -0.10 0.57 17.74
N VAL A 73 -0.24 1.13 16.54
CA VAL A 73 -0.66 0.39 15.34
C VAL A 73 0.28 -0.78 15.06
N GLY A 74 1.60 -0.57 15.08
CA GLY A 74 2.57 -1.65 14.91
C GLY A 74 2.46 -2.74 15.99
N ALA A 75 2.20 -2.36 17.26
CA ALA A 75 1.97 -3.31 18.33
C ALA A 75 0.67 -4.09 18.14
N VAL A 76 -0.42 -3.43 17.74
CA VAL A 76 -1.70 -4.08 17.43
C VAL A 76 -1.54 -5.08 16.27
N ILE A 77 -0.86 -4.68 15.20
CA ILE A 77 -0.58 -5.56 14.05
C ILE A 77 0.26 -6.76 14.48
N LEU A 78 1.28 -6.57 15.32
CA LEU A 78 2.10 -7.65 15.84
C LEU A 78 1.26 -8.66 16.64
N VAL A 79 0.48 -8.17 17.61
CA VAL A 79 -0.36 -9.04 18.46
C VAL A 79 -1.41 -9.76 17.62
N ALA A 80 -2.15 -9.04 16.78
CA ALA A 80 -3.16 -9.63 15.91
C ALA A 80 -2.53 -10.63 14.92
N GLY A 81 -1.34 -10.33 14.38
CA GLY A 81 -0.60 -11.24 13.52
C GLY A 81 -0.17 -12.53 14.23
N LEU A 82 0.27 -12.45 15.48
CA LEU A 82 0.61 -13.63 16.28
C LEU A 82 -0.63 -14.49 16.57
N VAL A 83 -1.79 -13.87 16.80
CA VAL A 83 -3.07 -14.59 17.02
C VAL A 83 -3.52 -15.35 15.76
N ILE A 84 -3.16 -14.90 14.57
CA ILE A 84 -3.52 -15.58 13.30
C ILE A 84 -2.64 -16.81 13.03
N ILE A 85 -1.47 -16.95 13.66
CA ILE A 85 -0.55 -18.08 13.41
C ILE A 85 -1.24 -19.47 13.43
N PRO A 86 -2.09 -19.82 14.41
CA PRO A 86 -2.76 -21.13 14.43
C PRO A 86 -3.78 -21.31 13.29
N VAL A 87 -4.24 -20.23 12.67
CA VAL A 87 -5.19 -20.27 11.54
C VAL A 87 -4.47 -20.47 10.19
N LEU A 88 -3.18 -20.13 10.10
CA LEU A 88 -2.40 -20.24 8.85
C LEU A 88 -2.50 -21.60 8.16
N PRO A 89 -2.40 -22.76 8.86
CA PRO A 89 -2.51 -24.06 8.21
C PRO A 89 -3.89 -24.31 7.56
N MET A 90 -4.94 -23.62 8.04
CA MET A 90 -6.27 -23.71 7.43
C MET A 90 -6.35 -22.94 6.11
N LEU A 91 -5.54 -21.87 5.98
CA LEU A 91 -5.45 -21.07 4.77
C LEU A 91 -4.54 -21.69 3.70
N VAL A 92 -3.65 -22.61 4.09
CA VAL A 92 -2.69 -23.29 3.21
C VAL A 92 -2.89 -24.80 3.34
N LYS A 93 -4.01 -25.30 2.83
CA LYS A 93 -4.33 -26.76 2.92
C LYS A 93 -3.58 -27.61 1.93
N LYS A 94 -3.18 -27.05 0.77
CA LYS A 94 -2.57 -27.77 -0.34
C LYS A 94 -1.46 -26.95 -0.97
N ASP A 95 -0.54 -27.64 -1.62
CA ASP A 95 0.51 -27.04 -2.47
C ASP A 95 1.54 -26.19 -1.70
N LEU A 96 1.82 -26.51 -0.42
CA LEU A 96 2.94 -25.88 0.28
C LEU A 96 4.25 -26.45 -0.27
N PRO A 97 5.19 -25.62 -0.75
CA PRO A 97 6.50 -26.09 -1.17
C PRO A 97 7.23 -26.81 -0.02
N PRO A 98 7.91 -27.95 -0.28
CA PRO A 98 8.48 -28.79 0.78
C PRO A 98 9.68 -28.17 1.49
N ASP A 99 10.36 -27.22 0.85
CA ASP A 99 11.52 -26.48 1.36
C ASP A 99 11.16 -25.25 2.20
N VAL A 100 9.84 -25.00 2.40
CA VAL A 100 9.35 -23.77 3.02
C VAL A 100 8.68 -24.05 4.36
N ASN A 101 9.12 -23.35 5.40
CA ASN A 101 8.41 -23.30 6.67
C ASN A 101 7.41 -22.13 6.67
N LEU A 102 6.10 -22.45 6.65
CA LEU A 102 5.01 -21.49 6.61
C LEU A 102 5.09 -20.43 7.72
N TYR A 103 5.41 -20.88 8.93
CA TYR A 103 5.45 -20.00 10.11
C TYR A 103 6.61 -19.02 10.06
N VAL A 104 7.79 -19.49 9.63
CA VAL A 104 8.98 -18.62 9.52
C VAL A 104 8.76 -17.55 8.46
N LEU A 105 8.23 -17.91 7.29
CA LEU A 105 7.94 -16.96 6.23
C LEU A 105 6.88 -15.95 6.63
N TYR A 106 5.81 -16.41 7.30
CA TYR A 106 4.80 -15.52 7.81
C TYR A 106 5.37 -14.51 8.82
N LEU A 107 6.20 -14.99 9.76
CA LEU A 107 6.84 -14.12 10.75
C LEU A 107 7.77 -13.09 10.11
N ILE A 108 8.53 -13.45 9.08
CA ILE A 108 9.37 -12.49 8.34
C ILE A 108 8.50 -11.41 7.70
N ASN A 109 7.40 -11.79 7.05
CA ASN A 109 6.47 -10.84 6.43
C ASN A 109 5.76 -9.96 7.47
N LEU A 110 5.34 -10.55 8.59
CA LEU A 110 4.74 -9.81 9.72
C LEU A 110 5.74 -8.80 10.30
N LEU A 111 6.97 -9.22 10.56
CA LEU A 111 8.04 -8.34 11.05
C LEU A 111 8.34 -7.22 10.05
N THR A 112 8.37 -7.51 8.75
CA THR A 112 8.52 -6.50 7.70
C THR A 112 7.47 -5.39 7.85
N THR A 113 6.22 -5.78 8.05
CA THR A 113 5.11 -4.85 8.24
C THR A 113 5.26 -4.05 9.54
N VAL A 114 5.48 -4.71 10.67
CA VAL A 114 5.62 -4.05 11.99
C VAL A 114 6.79 -3.08 12.01
N VAL A 115 7.93 -3.50 11.51
CA VAL A 115 9.15 -2.68 11.43
C VAL A 115 8.91 -1.45 10.55
N SER A 116 8.13 -1.56 9.48
CA SER A 116 7.79 -0.41 8.63
C SER A 116 7.06 0.69 9.40
N TYR A 117 6.20 0.35 10.38
CA TYR A 117 5.52 1.33 11.23
C TYR A 117 6.43 1.90 12.34
N TRP A 118 7.30 1.08 12.92
CA TRP A 118 8.15 1.50 14.04
C TRP A 118 9.36 2.34 13.61
N LEU A 119 9.88 2.11 12.39
CA LEU A 119 11.04 2.79 11.86
C LEU A 119 10.67 4.09 11.12
N PHE A 120 10.49 5.17 11.88
CA PHE A 120 10.39 6.55 11.38
C PHE A 120 9.30 6.84 10.32
N ALA A 121 8.40 5.91 10.03
CA ALA A 121 7.35 6.10 9.01
C ALA A 121 6.49 7.35 9.27
N TYR A 122 6.33 7.75 10.55
CA TYR A 122 5.62 8.98 10.93
C TYR A 122 6.21 10.25 10.32
N LYS A 123 7.49 10.26 9.92
CA LYS A 123 8.12 11.44 9.30
C LYS A 123 7.64 11.68 7.88
N ASN A 124 7.20 10.64 7.17
CA ASN A 124 6.72 10.77 5.81
C ASN A 124 5.50 11.70 5.69
N CYS A 125 4.71 11.84 6.76
CA CYS A 125 3.57 12.76 6.78
C CYS A 125 3.95 14.23 6.54
N LEU A 126 5.18 14.65 6.90
CA LEU A 126 5.65 16.01 6.62
C LEU A 126 5.81 16.25 5.11
N LEU A 127 6.28 15.27 4.35
CA LEU A 127 6.38 15.37 2.90
C LEU A 127 4.97 15.51 2.29
N PHE A 128 4.02 14.69 2.72
CA PHE A 128 2.63 14.76 2.27
C PHE A 128 1.99 16.10 2.65
N ALA A 129 2.17 16.55 3.89
CA ALA A 129 1.57 17.78 4.38
C ALA A 129 2.13 19.04 3.69
N HIS A 130 3.40 19.02 3.28
CA HIS A 130 4.04 20.08 2.50
C HIS A 130 3.86 19.90 0.98
N GLN A 131 3.04 18.94 0.53
CA GLN A 131 2.81 18.62 -0.89
C GLN A 131 4.09 18.25 -1.66
N ARG A 132 5.10 17.72 -0.95
CA ARG A 132 6.38 17.27 -1.51
C ARG A 132 6.45 15.75 -1.67
N ASN A 133 5.36 15.16 -2.19
CA ASN A 133 5.28 13.72 -2.48
C ASN A 133 6.36 13.29 -3.48
N ASP A 134 6.77 14.22 -4.37
CA ASP A 134 7.84 14.03 -5.34
C ASP A 134 9.13 13.47 -4.73
N ILE A 135 9.45 13.89 -3.50
CA ILE A 135 10.66 13.45 -2.79
C ILE A 135 10.48 12.00 -2.30
N GLY A 136 9.35 11.71 -1.65
CA GLY A 136 9.04 10.36 -1.20
C GLY A 136 8.99 9.36 -2.36
N ASP A 137 8.34 9.75 -3.45
CA ASP A 137 8.22 8.93 -4.66
C ASP A 137 9.58 8.66 -5.30
N LYS A 138 10.46 9.68 -5.43
CA LYS A 138 11.83 9.51 -5.96
C LYS A 138 12.65 8.54 -5.11
N ILE A 139 12.62 8.67 -3.78
CA ILE A 139 13.28 7.73 -2.86
C ILE A 139 12.73 6.32 -3.09
N GLY A 140 11.40 6.19 -3.13
CA GLY A 140 10.72 4.92 -3.38
C GLY A 140 11.11 4.29 -4.71
N TYR A 141 11.17 5.06 -5.80
CA TYR A 141 11.58 4.55 -7.12
C TYR A 141 13.01 4.04 -7.13
N VAL A 142 13.96 4.79 -6.57
CA VAL A 142 15.37 4.37 -6.52
C VAL A 142 15.51 3.09 -5.71
N ILE A 143 14.96 3.06 -4.50
CA ILE A 143 15.09 1.89 -3.62
C ILE A 143 14.35 0.67 -4.18
N ASN A 144 13.17 0.85 -4.77
CA ASN A 144 12.46 -0.26 -5.41
C ASN A 144 13.21 -0.80 -6.64
N THR A 145 13.85 0.06 -7.44
CA THR A 145 14.66 -0.38 -8.57
C THR A 145 15.84 -1.23 -8.11
N VAL A 146 16.57 -0.78 -7.09
CA VAL A 146 17.66 -1.55 -6.47
C VAL A 146 17.14 -2.86 -5.88
N LYS A 147 16.05 -2.82 -5.13
CA LYS A 147 15.38 -4.01 -4.57
C LYS A 147 15.07 -5.05 -5.64
N TYR A 148 14.42 -4.64 -6.73
CA TYR A 148 14.07 -5.57 -7.80
C TYR A 148 15.30 -6.13 -8.50
N GLY A 149 16.35 -5.33 -8.69
CA GLY A 149 17.63 -5.82 -9.23
C GLY A 149 18.27 -6.89 -8.35
N VAL A 150 18.33 -6.64 -7.02
CA VAL A 150 18.88 -7.60 -6.07
C VAL A 150 17.98 -8.84 -5.95
N GLN A 151 16.66 -8.68 -5.91
CA GLN A 151 15.72 -9.79 -5.89
C GLN A 151 15.85 -10.67 -7.14
N LEU A 152 16.03 -10.07 -8.33
CA LEU A 152 16.24 -10.80 -9.56
C LEU A 152 17.55 -11.61 -9.50
N ALA A 153 18.63 -11.01 -9.01
CA ALA A 153 19.90 -11.69 -8.80
C ALA A 153 19.77 -12.86 -7.82
N VAL A 154 19.07 -12.66 -6.70
CA VAL A 154 18.80 -13.74 -5.72
C VAL A 154 18.02 -14.88 -6.36
N LEU A 155 16.97 -14.59 -7.13
CA LEU A 155 16.19 -15.61 -7.82
C LEU A 155 17.01 -16.39 -8.85
N TYR A 156 17.89 -15.68 -9.59
CA TYR A 156 18.72 -16.30 -10.62
C TYR A 156 19.83 -17.17 -10.04
N PHE A 157 20.58 -16.68 -9.04
CA PHE A 157 21.75 -17.35 -8.49
C PHE A 157 21.44 -18.33 -7.35
N MET A 158 20.54 -17.94 -6.45
CA MET A 158 20.28 -18.70 -5.21
C MET A 158 19.01 -19.54 -5.29
N ARG A 159 18.01 -19.10 -6.05
CA ARG A 159 16.66 -19.70 -6.13
C ARG A 159 16.03 -19.92 -4.75
N ASP A 160 16.30 -19.00 -3.84
CA ASP A 160 15.85 -19.06 -2.45
C ASP A 160 14.77 -18.01 -2.17
N TYR A 161 13.61 -18.48 -1.73
CA TYR A 161 12.48 -17.62 -1.42
C TYR A 161 12.67 -16.83 -0.12
N TYR A 162 13.39 -17.38 0.87
CA TYR A 162 13.70 -16.65 2.11
C TYR A 162 14.58 -15.44 1.82
N ALA A 163 15.64 -15.63 1.04
CA ALA A 163 16.51 -14.54 0.63
C ALA A 163 15.74 -13.47 -0.13
N TYR A 164 14.82 -13.86 -1.01
CA TYR A 164 13.94 -12.92 -1.74
C TYR A 164 13.11 -12.04 -0.80
N ILE A 165 12.49 -12.61 0.25
CA ILE A 165 11.68 -11.87 1.23
C ILE A 165 12.55 -11.00 2.13
N ILE A 166 13.74 -11.49 2.55
CA ILE A 166 14.68 -10.72 3.36
C ILE A 166 15.13 -9.46 2.63
N VAL A 167 15.39 -9.54 1.32
CA VAL A 167 15.70 -8.36 0.49
C VAL A 167 14.55 -7.35 0.51
N ALA A 168 13.30 -7.79 0.48
CA ALA A 168 12.14 -6.91 0.60
C ALA A 168 12.10 -6.21 1.96
N LEU A 169 12.34 -6.94 3.05
CA LEU A 169 12.41 -6.40 4.41
C LEU A 169 13.50 -5.33 4.52
N LEU A 170 14.72 -5.66 4.11
CA LEU A 170 15.86 -4.74 4.19
C LEU A 170 15.61 -3.47 3.35
N SER A 171 15.01 -3.61 2.17
CA SER A 171 14.67 -2.47 1.31
C SER A 171 13.64 -1.55 1.97
N GLY A 172 12.65 -2.09 2.68
CA GLY A 172 11.68 -1.31 3.46
C GLY A 172 12.33 -0.53 4.60
N VAL A 173 13.23 -1.18 5.34
CA VAL A 173 14.03 -0.54 6.40
C VAL A 173 14.87 0.61 5.83
N VAL A 174 15.61 0.36 4.76
CA VAL A 174 16.44 1.37 4.09
C VAL A 174 15.58 2.54 3.60
N SER A 175 14.41 2.26 3.00
CA SER A 175 13.49 3.30 2.55
C SER A 175 13.05 4.23 3.68
N ASN A 176 12.64 3.68 4.82
CA ASN A 176 12.22 4.46 5.97
C ASN A 176 13.36 5.28 6.57
N ILE A 177 14.56 4.72 6.64
CA ILE A 177 15.75 5.42 7.15
C ILE A 177 16.14 6.57 6.22
N VAL A 178 16.24 6.32 4.91
CA VAL A 178 16.58 7.35 3.91
C VAL A 178 15.56 8.46 3.92
N THR A 179 14.26 8.12 3.92
CA THR A 179 13.19 9.12 4.02
C THR A 179 13.31 9.94 5.30
N ALA A 180 13.58 9.30 6.44
CA ALA A 180 13.75 10.00 7.71
C ALA A 180 14.94 10.99 7.69
N ILE A 181 16.08 10.60 7.12
CA ILE A 181 17.27 11.46 6.98
C ILE A 181 16.97 12.65 6.07
N VAL A 182 16.28 12.41 4.94
CA VAL A 182 15.91 13.49 4.00
C VAL A 182 14.95 14.45 4.66
N VAL A 183 13.94 13.96 5.37
CA VAL A 183 12.98 14.81 6.10
C VAL A 183 13.67 15.64 7.17
N ASP A 184 14.59 15.05 7.96
CA ASP A 184 15.33 15.79 8.98
C ASP A 184 16.25 16.89 8.39
N LYS A 185 16.77 16.68 7.17
CA LYS A 185 17.57 17.70 6.45
C LYS A 185 16.70 18.83 5.90
N LEU A 186 15.51 18.50 5.38
CA LEU A 186 14.60 19.48 4.80
C LEU A 186 13.85 20.30 5.85
N TYR A 187 13.52 19.67 6.97
CA TYR A 187 12.70 20.25 8.04
C TYR A 187 13.34 20.08 9.43
N PRO A 188 14.54 20.63 9.67
CA PRO A 188 15.27 20.42 10.92
C PRO A 188 14.56 21.01 12.14
N GLN A 189 13.65 21.98 11.93
CA GLN A 189 12.85 22.61 12.96
C GLN A 189 11.74 21.72 13.51
N TYR A 190 11.26 20.71 12.75
CA TYR A 190 10.14 19.86 13.16
C TYR A 190 10.61 18.59 13.86
N LYS A 191 10.62 18.63 15.17
CA LYS A 191 10.97 17.48 16.01
C LYS A 191 9.70 16.93 16.69
N ALA A 192 9.62 15.61 16.86
CA ALA A 192 8.45 14.96 17.49
C ALA A 192 8.43 15.23 19.01
N MET A 193 8.02 16.44 19.41
CA MET A 193 8.02 16.96 20.79
C MET A 193 6.71 17.69 21.10
N GLY A 194 6.46 17.97 22.40
CA GLY A 194 5.29 18.71 22.82
C GLY A 194 4.06 17.82 23.08
N LYS A 195 2.94 18.43 23.42
CA LYS A 195 1.65 17.77 23.65
C LYS A 195 0.54 18.61 23.00
N LEU A 196 -0.43 17.98 22.40
CA LEU A 196 -1.64 18.62 21.90
C LEU A 196 -2.69 18.78 23.01
N PRO A 197 -3.55 19.81 22.94
CA PRO A 197 -4.75 19.90 23.74
C PRO A 197 -5.62 18.66 23.56
N LYS A 198 -6.33 18.26 24.62
CA LYS A 198 -7.21 17.06 24.57
C LYS A 198 -8.31 17.18 23.52
N GLU A 199 -8.83 18.38 23.29
CA GLU A 199 -9.85 18.67 22.26
C GLU A 199 -9.35 18.36 20.86
N ASP A 200 -8.14 18.80 20.50
CA ASP A 200 -7.53 18.50 19.19
C ASP A 200 -7.35 17.01 18.99
N VAL A 201 -6.90 16.29 20.04
CA VAL A 201 -6.75 14.83 20.00
C VAL A 201 -8.09 14.13 19.77
N GLN A 202 -9.17 14.61 20.41
CA GLN A 202 -10.51 14.05 20.21
C GLN A 202 -11.00 14.25 18.76
N ILE A 203 -10.79 15.44 18.19
CA ILE A 203 -11.14 15.74 16.79
C ILE A 203 -10.38 14.79 15.83
N ILE A 204 -9.08 14.58 16.06
CA ILE A 204 -8.26 13.68 15.26
C ILE A 204 -8.77 12.24 15.38
N ASN A 205 -9.07 11.77 16.61
CA ASN A 205 -9.59 10.42 16.83
C ASN A 205 -10.94 10.18 16.15
N LYS A 206 -11.84 11.17 16.19
CA LYS A 206 -13.12 11.10 15.47
C LYS A 206 -12.86 10.94 13.97
N ARG A 207 -11.98 11.75 13.39
CA ARG A 207 -11.62 11.68 11.97
C ARG A 207 -11.00 10.34 11.59
N ILE A 208 -10.11 9.78 12.43
CA ILE A 208 -9.54 8.44 12.23
C ILE A 208 -10.66 7.40 12.17
N LYS A 209 -11.61 7.46 13.11
CA LYS A 209 -12.75 6.53 13.16
C LYS A 209 -13.62 6.61 11.90
N ASP A 210 -13.93 7.82 11.44
CA ASP A 210 -14.75 8.06 10.25
C ASP A 210 -14.05 7.50 8.99
N LEU A 211 -12.74 7.76 8.83
CA LEU A 211 -11.94 7.22 7.74
C LEU A 211 -11.77 5.70 7.81
N PHE A 212 -11.58 5.15 9.00
CA PHE A 212 -11.53 3.70 9.22
C PHE A 212 -12.81 3.02 8.74
N THR A 213 -13.97 3.55 9.16
CA THR A 213 -15.27 2.99 8.79
C THR A 213 -15.49 2.99 7.27
N SER A 214 -15.05 4.06 6.59
CA SER A 214 -15.22 4.16 5.13
C SER A 214 -14.31 3.19 4.35
N LYS A 215 -13.13 2.85 4.89
CA LYS A 215 -12.13 2.02 4.20
C LYS A 215 -12.21 0.52 4.50
N ILE A 216 -12.89 0.12 5.56
CA ILE A 216 -12.97 -1.28 5.97
C ILE A 216 -13.59 -2.16 4.87
N GLY A 217 -14.63 -1.66 4.21
CA GLY A 217 -15.30 -2.37 3.13
C GLY A 217 -14.39 -2.67 1.94
N SER A 218 -13.56 -1.71 1.53
CA SER A 218 -12.64 -1.92 0.40
C SER A 218 -11.57 -2.96 0.71
N VAL A 219 -10.98 -2.94 1.90
CA VAL A 219 -9.95 -3.93 2.27
C VAL A 219 -10.54 -5.34 2.38
N VAL A 220 -11.74 -5.47 2.95
CA VAL A 220 -12.44 -6.78 3.00
C VAL A 220 -12.73 -7.27 1.57
N TYR A 221 -13.24 -6.41 0.71
CA TYR A 221 -13.49 -6.72 -0.70
C TYR A 221 -12.23 -7.20 -1.42
N ASP A 222 -11.12 -6.45 -1.31
CA ASP A 222 -9.86 -6.74 -2.00
C ASP A 222 -9.16 -8.02 -1.50
N SER A 223 -9.41 -8.43 -0.24
CA SER A 223 -8.70 -9.55 0.40
C SER A 223 -9.52 -10.84 0.43
N ALA A 224 -10.85 -10.77 0.37
CA ALA A 224 -11.73 -11.91 0.59
C ALA A 224 -11.49 -13.03 -0.44
N ASP A 225 -11.41 -12.70 -1.72
CA ASP A 225 -11.18 -13.67 -2.79
C ASP A 225 -9.90 -14.45 -2.60
N THR A 226 -8.82 -13.78 -2.23
CA THR A 226 -7.51 -14.39 -1.98
C THR A 226 -7.57 -15.40 -0.83
N LEU A 227 -8.22 -15.04 0.26
CA LEU A 227 -8.34 -15.90 1.44
C LEU A 227 -9.20 -17.13 1.15
N VAL A 228 -10.33 -16.94 0.47
CA VAL A 228 -11.26 -18.02 0.12
C VAL A 228 -10.60 -18.99 -0.89
N ILE A 229 -10.01 -18.47 -1.97
CA ILE A 229 -9.35 -19.31 -2.99
C ILE A 229 -8.21 -20.10 -2.35
N SER A 230 -7.37 -19.48 -1.51
CA SER A 230 -6.28 -20.19 -0.84
C SER A 230 -6.78 -21.31 0.07
N ALA A 231 -7.81 -21.04 0.87
CA ALA A 231 -8.35 -21.99 1.84
C ALA A 231 -9.06 -23.19 1.19
N PHE A 232 -9.74 -23.00 0.07
CA PHE A 232 -10.57 -24.04 -0.56
C PHE A 232 -9.91 -24.69 -1.78
N LEU A 233 -9.20 -23.92 -2.61
CA LEU A 233 -8.66 -24.37 -3.90
C LEU A 233 -7.12 -24.56 -3.88
N GLY A 234 -6.42 -23.96 -2.92
CA GLY A 234 -4.97 -24.08 -2.75
C GLY A 234 -4.15 -22.98 -3.44
N LEU A 235 -2.83 -23.01 -3.21
CA LEU A 235 -1.91 -21.94 -3.64
C LEU A 235 -1.74 -21.85 -5.15
N THR A 236 -1.74 -22.98 -5.85
CA THR A 236 -1.62 -23.02 -7.31
C THR A 236 -2.81 -22.35 -7.99
N ALA A 237 -4.04 -22.62 -7.52
CA ALA A 237 -5.24 -21.96 -8.01
C ALA A 237 -5.23 -20.46 -7.71
N LEU A 238 -4.79 -20.10 -6.49
CA LEU A 238 -4.62 -18.71 -6.10
C LEU A 238 -3.60 -17.98 -7.01
N ALA A 239 -2.48 -18.61 -7.33
CA ALA A 239 -1.48 -18.02 -8.22
C ALA A 239 -2.04 -17.74 -9.62
N LYS A 240 -2.82 -18.67 -10.18
CA LYS A 240 -3.51 -18.48 -11.46
C LYS A 240 -4.49 -17.30 -11.39
N TYR A 241 -5.37 -17.28 -10.37
CA TYR A 241 -6.31 -16.18 -10.14
C TYR A 241 -5.58 -14.83 -10.03
N GLN A 242 -4.52 -14.79 -9.25
CA GLN A 242 -3.74 -13.56 -9.02
C GLN A 242 -3.00 -13.08 -10.29
N ASN A 243 -2.66 -13.94 -11.23
CA ASN A 243 -2.11 -13.52 -12.53
C ASN A 243 -3.17 -12.74 -13.33
N TYR A 244 -4.37 -13.26 -13.42
CA TYR A 244 -5.48 -12.56 -14.07
C TYR A 244 -5.81 -11.24 -13.35
N PHE A 245 -5.93 -11.28 -12.04
CA PHE A 245 -6.25 -10.11 -11.20
C PHE A 245 -5.18 -9.01 -11.32
N PHE A 246 -3.91 -9.37 -11.40
CA PHE A 246 -2.81 -8.43 -11.55
C PHE A 246 -2.89 -7.62 -12.86
N VAL A 247 -3.18 -8.28 -13.99
CA VAL A 247 -3.35 -7.60 -15.29
C VAL A 247 -4.54 -6.65 -15.23
N MET A 248 -5.68 -7.14 -14.72
CA MET A 248 -6.88 -6.33 -14.57
C MET A 248 -6.64 -5.09 -13.70
N ASN A 249 -6.03 -5.26 -12.52
CA ASN A 249 -5.72 -4.16 -11.61
C ASN A 249 -4.73 -3.15 -12.19
N THR A 250 -3.76 -3.61 -12.97
CA THR A 250 -2.81 -2.70 -13.65
C THR A 250 -3.54 -1.78 -14.61
N ILE A 251 -4.44 -2.32 -15.44
CA ILE A 251 -5.23 -1.53 -16.41
C ILE A 251 -6.20 -0.61 -15.67
N PHE A 252 -6.88 -1.12 -14.63
CA PHE A 252 -7.77 -0.31 -13.80
C PHE A 252 -7.01 0.85 -13.12
N GLY A 253 -5.77 0.61 -12.69
CA GLY A 253 -4.88 1.64 -12.14
C GLY A 253 -4.61 2.78 -13.14
N PHE A 254 -4.38 2.47 -14.41
CA PHE A 254 -4.24 3.52 -15.45
C PHE A 254 -5.51 4.34 -15.63
N VAL A 255 -6.68 3.71 -15.67
CA VAL A 255 -7.97 4.44 -15.76
C VAL A 255 -8.18 5.33 -14.54
N THR A 256 -7.83 4.84 -13.34
CA THR A 256 -7.91 5.61 -12.10
C THR A 256 -6.96 6.80 -12.10
N LEU A 257 -5.75 6.68 -12.66
CA LEU A 257 -4.80 7.80 -12.80
C LEU A 257 -5.38 8.91 -13.68
N ILE A 258 -6.03 8.57 -14.79
CA ILE A 258 -6.69 9.56 -15.68
C ILE A 258 -7.78 10.29 -14.91
N THR A 259 -8.63 9.55 -14.19
CA THR A 259 -9.72 10.13 -13.40
C THR A 259 -9.22 11.03 -12.27
N SER A 260 -8.23 10.56 -11.51
CA SER A 260 -7.68 11.31 -10.37
C SER A 260 -6.92 12.57 -10.79
N SER A 261 -6.18 12.53 -11.91
CA SER A 261 -5.50 13.71 -12.44
C SER A 261 -6.47 14.78 -12.96
N SER A 262 -7.66 14.38 -13.41
CA SER A 262 -8.70 15.29 -13.88
C SER A 262 -9.49 15.94 -12.73
N LEU A 263 -9.46 15.36 -11.53
CA LEU A 263 -10.30 15.78 -10.39
C LEU A 263 -10.07 17.24 -9.97
N ALA A 264 -8.80 17.68 -9.95
CA ALA A 264 -8.46 19.05 -9.59
C ALA A 264 -8.98 20.07 -10.62
N GLY A 265 -8.87 19.73 -11.92
CA GLY A 265 -9.40 20.55 -13.02
C GLY A 265 -10.93 20.65 -12.97
N ILE A 266 -11.61 19.54 -12.72
CA ILE A 266 -13.07 19.48 -12.54
C ILE A 266 -13.49 20.34 -11.33
N GLY A 267 -12.79 20.19 -10.19
CA GLY A 267 -13.07 20.98 -8.99
C GLY A 267 -12.93 22.48 -9.21
N ASN A 268 -11.90 22.91 -9.93
CA ASN A 268 -11.71 24.31 -10.29
C ASN A 268 -12.82 24.81 -11.24
N SER A 269 -13.16 24.03 -12.27
CA SER A 269 -14.19 24.37 -13.24
C SER A 269 -15.57 24.54 -12.59
N LEU A 270 -15.91 23.74 -11.58
CA LEU A 270 -17.17 23.85 -10.85
C LEU A 270 -17.33 25.20 -10.12
N VAL A 271 -16.20 25.83 -9.75
CA VAL A 271 -16.21 27.12 -9.04
C VAL A 271 -16.11 28.33 -9.99
N THR A 272 -15.39 28.16 -11.11
CA THR A 272 -15.03 29.29 -11.99
C THR A 272 -15.87 29.39 -13.26
N GLU A 273 -16.52 28.28 -13.68
CA GLU A 273 -17.20 28.22 -14.96
C GLU A 273 -18.73 28.07 -14.80
N SER A 274 -19.47 28.33 -15.91
CA SER A 274 -20.93 28.22 -15.91
C SER A 274 -21.40 26.75 -15.83
N GLU A 275 -22.62 26.55 -15.31
CA GLU A 275 -23.23 25.21 -15.21
C GLU A 275 -23.36 24.54 -16.58
N GLU A 276 -23.67 25.31 -17.64
CA GLU A 276 -23.79 24.79 -19.00
C GLU A 276 -22.44 24.26 -19.52
N LYS A 277 -21.34 24.97 -19.26
CA LYS A 277 -19.99 24.53 -19.62
C LYS A 277 -19.60 23.29 -18.83
N ASN A 278 -19.83 23.29 -17.52
CA ASN A 278 -19.57 22.16 -16.65
C ASN A 278 -20.35 20.90 -17.10
N TYR A 279 -21.60 21.06 -17.51
CA TYR A 279 -22.38 19.93 -18.04
C TYR A 279 -21.81 19.41 -19.36
N LYS A 280 -21.40 20.30 -20.29
CA LYS A 280 -20.76 19.89 -21.55
C LYS A 280 -19.45 19.15 -21.31
N ASP A 281 -18.64 19.62 -20.37
CA ASP A 281 -17.35 18.99 -20.03
C ASP A 281 -17.55 17.66 -19.31
N LEU A 282 -18.52 17.54 -18.40
CA LEU A 282 -18.93 16.29 -17.79
C LEU A 282 -19.34 15.25 -18.86
N ARG A 283 -20.16 15.67 -19.83
CA ARG A 283 -20.61 14.79 -20.92
C ARG A 283 -19.44 14.28 -21.78
N LYS A 284 -18.48 15.16 -22.10
CA LYS A 284 -17.26 14.78 -22.85
C LYS A 284 -16.42 13.81 -22.05
N PHE A 285 -16.21 14.10 -20.77
CA PHE A 285 -15.41 13.25 -19.89
C PHE A 285 -16.04 11.87 -19.72
N THR A 286 -17.35 11.81 -19.49
CA THR A 286 -18.10 10.55 -19.41
C THR A 286 -18.02 9.77 -20.71
N PHE A 287 -18.13 10.43 -21.86
CA PHE A 287 -17.99 9.78 -23.17
C PHE A 287 -16.61 9.18 -23.36
N LEU A 288 -15.54 9.93 -23.05
CA LEU A 288 -14.17 9.44 -23.17
C LEU A 288 -13.89 8.24 -22.24
N LEU A 289 -14.36 8.32 -20.99
CA LEU A 289 -14.22 7.20 -20.05
C LEU A 289 -15.01 5.98 -20.50
N SER A 290 -16.23 6.17 -21.00
CA SER A 290 -17.06 5.07 -21.50
C SER A 290 -16.43 4.40 -22.72
N TRP A 291 -15.86 5.19 -23.64
CA TRP A 291 -15.14 4.68 -24.80
C TRP A 291 -13.90 3.89 -24.40
N LEU A 292 -13.09 4.42 -23.49
CA LEU A 292 -11.91 3.76 -22.94
C LEU A 292 -12.28 2.45 -22.24
N SER A 293 -13.34 2.47 -21.42
CA SER A 293 -13.83 1.29 -20.72
C SER A 293 -14.33 0.22 -21.70
N ALA A 294 -15.07 0.61 -22.72
CA ALA A 294 -15.53 -0.32 -23.77
C ALA A 294 -14.34 -0.95 -24.51
N PHE A 295 -13.35 -0.17 -24.87
CA PHE A 295 -12.10 -0.68 -25.47
C PHE A 295 -11.41 -1.70 -24.57
N CYS A 296 -11.22 -1.39 -23.28
CA CYS A 296 -10.62 -2.31 -22.31
C CYS A 296 -11.43 -3.61 -22.17
N ILE A 297 -12.75 -3.53 -22.11
CA ILE A 297 -13.63 -4.70 -22.03
C ILE A 297 -13.48 -5.59 -23.28
N CYS A 298 -13.45 -5.01 -24.47
CA CYS A 298 -13.23 -5.77 -25.71
C CYS A 298 -11.85 -6.44 -25.71
N CYS A 299 -10.80 -5.71 -25.29
CA CYS A 299 -9.45 -6.26 -25.17
C CYS A 299 -9.40 -7.43 -24.17
N PHE A 300 -10.04 -7.30 -23.01
CA PHE A 300 -10.10 -8.40 -22.05
C PHE A 300 -10.86 -9.61 -22.63
N ALA A 301 -12.00 -9.41 -23.25
CA ALA A 301 -12.79 -10.49 -23.84
C ALA A 301 -12.00 -11.28 -24.90
N CYS A 302 -11.20 -10.59 -25.72
CA CYS A 302 -10.49 -11.20 -26.84
C CYS A 302 -9.08 -11.72 -26.47
N LEU A 303 -8.34 -11.00 -25.62
CA LEU A 303 -6.90 -11.22 -25.44
C LEU A 303 -6.56 -11.80 -24.07
N TYR A 304 -7.44 -11.75 -23.09
CA TYR A 304 -7.12 -12.10 -21.72
C TYR A 304 -6.70 -13.57 -21.56
N GLN A 305 -7.49 -14.48 -22.14
CA GLN A 305 -7.18 -15.90 -22.10
C GLN A 305 -5.95 -16.30 -22.94
N PRO A 306 -5.75 -15.80 -24.19
CA PRO A 306 -4.55 -16.09 -24.95
C PRO A 306 -3.25 -15.50 -24.38
N PHE A 307 -3.34 -14.44 -23.55
CA PHE A 307 -2.18 -13.82 -22.93
C PHE A 307 -1.67 -14.61 -21.71
N MET A 308 -2.53 -15.37 -21.03
CA MET A 308 -2.24 -16.14 -19.82
C MET A 308 -1.83 -17.59 -20.13
#